data_412135780f5d71fc5b70fa9a829e8fb6
#
_entry.id   412135780f5d71fc5b70fa9a829e8fb6
#
_cell.length_a   1.000
_cell.length_b   1.000
_cell.length_c   1.000
_cell.angle_alpha   90.00
_cell.angle_beta   90.00
_cell.angle_gamma   90.00
#
_symmetry.space_group_name_H-M   'P 1'
#
loop_
_entity.id
_entity.type
_entity.pdbx_description
1 polymer ?
#
loop_
_entity_poly.entity_id
_entity_poly.type
_entity_poly.pdbx_seq_one_letter_code
_entity_poly.pdbx_strand_id
1 'polypeptide(L)'
;MEAAGIDRSRICVDPGPGFGKTPKQTIELMRNLHEIVHLGYPVMVAVSRKRFVGEAYHVEELHDRDVASAAEALLACELGASVVRTHNVEMTAAALKDLRPAVLLGLGSNVALVAEPGEETEAKIAQLNLAVGQLCSLPDTQIMDMSSFYESEPAYYEDQDTFVNAVVLLRSGLPPKELLGYLHGIENSLGRVRTIENGPRTLDIDILDYQMYVASDDELTLPHPRVTERDFVVKPLLEILPGWELADGTPVGRVPEAQRVGKARRI
;
A
#
# COMPACT_ATOMS: atom_id res chain seq x y z
N MET A 1 -19.88 15.19 -12.39
CA MET A 1 -20.88 14.44 -11.58
C MET A 1 -20.97 15.04 -10.19
N GLU A 2 -19.89 15.26 -9.45
CA GLU A 2 -19.91 15.93 -8.14
C GLU A 2 -20.51 17.34 -8.23
N ALA A 3 -20.16 18.14 -9.24
CA ALA A 3 -20.77 19.46 -9.49
C ALA A 3 -22.28 19.41 -9.76
N ALA A 4 -22.84 18.24 -10.06
CA ALA A 4 -24.28 18.00 -10.20
C ALA A 4 -24.91 17.41 -8.92
N GLY A 5 -24.18 17.40 -7.80
CA GLY A 5 -24.67 16.94 -6.50
C GLY A 5 -24.66 15.42 -6.31
N ILE A 6 -23.93 14.66 -7.14
CA ILE A 6 -23.76 13.21 -6.95
C ILE A 6 -22.64 13.01 -5.96
N ASP A 7 -22.92 12.29 -4.88
CA ASP A 7 -21.94 11.94 -3.87
C ASP A 7 -20.79 11.11 -4.49
N ARG A 8 -19.54 11.43 -4.12
CA ARG A 8 -18.34 10.79 -4.62
C ARG A 8 -18.36 9.26 -4.43
N SER A 9 -18.90 8.78 -3.30
CA SER A 9 -19.02 7.35 -2.99
C SER A 9 -19.93 6.57 -3.96
N ARG A 10 -20.73 7.28 -4.77
CA ARG A 10 -21.65 6.71 -5.78
C ARG A 10 -21.09 6.76 -7.20
N ILE A 11 -19.84 7.19 -7.36
CA ILE A 11 -19.20 7.35 -8.68
C ILE A 11 -18.18 6.22 -8.86
N CYS A 12 -18.29 5.51 -9.97
CA CYS A 12 -17.30 4.56 -10.45
C CYS A 12 -16.94 4.92 -11.89
N VAL A 13 -15.64 4.97 -12.20
CA VAL A 13 -15.14 5.39 -13.51
C VAL A 13 -14.83 4.16 -14.36
N ASP A 14 -15.29 4.15 -15.62
CA ASP A 14 -14.94 3.12 -16.62
C ASP A 14 -14.16 3.78 -17.77
N PRO A 15 -12.89 3.43 -18.03
CA PRO A 15 -12.09 3.97 -19.12
C PRO A 15 -12.58 3.55 -20.51
N GLY A 16 -13.53 2.64 -20.59
CA GLY A 16 -14.15 2.18 -21.84
C GLY A 16 -13.17 1.44 -22.75
N PRO A 17 -12.44 0.40 -22.28
CA PRO A 17 -11.56 -0.37 -23.15
C PRO A 17 -12.32 -0.92 -24.35
N GLY A 18 -11.80 -0.71 -25.57
CA GLY A 18 -12.43 -1.16 -26.83
C GLY A 18 -13.59 -0.30 -27.35
N PHE A 19 -14.06 0.69 -26.64
CA PHE A 19 -15.08 1.63 -27.14
C PHE A 19 -14.42 2.82 -27.85
N GLY A 20 -14.70 2.98 -29.16
CA GLY A 20 -14.16 4.06 -29.98
C GLY A 20 -12.63 4.06 -30.12
N LYS A 21 -12.00 2.93 -29.82
CA LYS A 21 -10.53 2.77 -29.79
C LYS A 21 -10.09 1.56 -30.65
N THR A 22 -8.97 1.67 -31.30
CA THR A 22 -8.31 0.53 -31.92
C THR A 22 -7.75 -0.41 -30.85
N PRO A 23 -7.44 -1.67 -31.15
CA PRO A 23 -6.79 -2.60 -30.21
C PRO A 23 -5.50 -2.01 -29.64
N LYS A 24 -4.64 -1.41 -30.46
CA LYS A 24 -3.39 -0.77 -30.01
C LYS A 24 -3.64 0.36 -29.00
N GLN A 25 -4.61 1.24 -29.27
CA GLN A 25 -4.99 2.32 -28.35
C GLN A 25 -5.59 1.76 -27.05
N THR A 26 -6.32 0.64 -27.13
CA THR A 26 -6.88 -0.01 -25.95
C THR A 26 -5.77 -0.63 -25.09
N ILE A 27 -4.79 -1.28 -25.68
CA ILE A 27 -3.62 -1.82 -24.97
C ILE A 27 -2.84 -0.69 -24.30
N GLU A 28 -2.62 0.43 -25.00
CA GLU A 28 -1.96 1.60 -24.43
C GLU A 28 -2.75 2.19 -23.25
N LEU A 29 -4.07 2.30 -23.38
CA LEU A 29 -4.96 2.71 -22.29
C LEU A 29 -4.81 1.80 -21.07
N MET A 30 -4.84 0.48 -21.28
CA MET A 30 -4.75 -0.50 -20.19
C MET A 30 -3.38 -0.45 -19.49
N ARG A 31 -2.29 -0.25 -20.24
CA ARG A 31 -0.94 -0.09 -19.67
C ARG A 31 -0.80 1.17 -18.81
N ASN A 32 -1.57 2.22 -19.11
CA ASN A 32 -1.58 3.48 -18.38
C ASN A 32 -2.84 3.62 -17.49
N LEU A 33 -3.43 2.52 -17.07
CA LEU A 33 -4.66 2.51 -16.25
C LEU A 33 -4.47 3.27 -14.94
N HIS A 34 -3.27 3.26 -14.37
CA HIS A 34 -2.89 3.99 -13.17
C HIS A 34 -3.22 5.49 -13.26
N GLU A 35 -3.10 6.13 -14.43
CA GLU A 35 -3.47 7.53 -14.63
C GLU A 35 -4.96 7.81 -14.35
N ILE A 36 -5.81 6.82 -14.59
CA ILE A 36 -7.25 6.92 -14.31
C ILE A 36 -7.53 6.59 -12.84
N VAL A 37 -6.79 5.62 -12.27
CA VAL A 37 -6.86 5.27 -10.86
C VAL A 37 -6.48 6.46 -9.99
N HIS A 38 -5.49 7.26 -10.40
CA HIS A 38 -5.05 8.48 -9.71
C HIS A 38 -6.11 9.58 -9.62
N LEU A 39 -7.24 9.48 -10.34
CA LEU A 39 -8.40 10.35 -10.13
C LEU A 39 -9.07 10.11 -8.77
N GLY A 40 -8.71 9.03 -8.08
CA GLY A 40 -9.20 8.67 -6.74
C GLY A 40 -10.65 8.18 -6.70
N TYR A 41 -11.20 7.70 -7.82
CA TYR A 41 -12.49 7.01 -7.88
C TYR A 41 -12.27 5.50 -8.03
N PRO A 42 -13.20 4.65 -7.54
CA PRO A 42 -13.21 3.26 -7.96
C PRO A 42 -13.22 3.15 -9.48
N VAL A 43 -12.32 2.33 -10.04
CA VAL A 43 -12.20 2.11 -11.48
C VAL A 43 -12.75 0.75 -11.85
N MET A 44 -13.74 0.73 -12.75
CA MET A 44 -14.26 -0.50 -13.32
C MET A 44 -13.61 -0.78 -14.68
N VAL A 45 -13.18 -2.01 -14.90
CA VAL A 45 -12.70 -2.46 -16.20
C VAL A 45 -13.61 -3.57 -16.75
N ALA A 46 -13.89 -3.48 -18.05
CA ALA A 46 -14.69 -4.45 -18.77
C ALA A 46 -13.92 -4.96 -19.99
N VAL A 47 -12.97 -5.85 -19.77
CA VAL A 47 -12.03 -6.35 -20.79
C VAL A 47 -12.48 -7.66 -21.44
N SER A 48 -13.43 -8.36 -20.80
CA SER A 48 -13.80 -9.73 -21.13
C SER A 48 -14.24 -9.92 -22.58
N ARG A 49 -13.62 -10.87 -23.28
CA ARG A 49 -13.86 -11.31 -24.66
C ARG A 49 -13.69 -10.23 -25.72
N LYS A 50 -13.15 -9.06 -25.36
CA LYS A 50 -12.98 -7.95 -26.29
C LYS A 50 -11.94 -8.23 -27.36
N ARG A 51 -12.09 -7.56 -28.53
CA ARG A 51 -11.23 -7.77 -29.68
C ARG A 51 -9.75 -7.57 -29.36
N PHE A 52 -9.40 -6.54 -28.61
CA PHE A 52 -8.01 -6.28 -28.23
C PHE A 52 -7.37 -7.40 -27.41
N VAL A 53 -8.16 -8.12 -26.57
CA VAL A 53 -7.71 -9.30 -25.84
C VAL A 53 -7.35 -10.41 -26.84
N GLY A 54 -8.22 -10.67 -27.83
CA GLY A 54 -7.94 -11.64 -28.87
C GLY A 54 -6.66 -11.33 -29.65
N GLU A 55 -6.45 -10.07 -30.00
CA GLU A 55 -5.24 -9.62 -30.72
C GLU A 55 -3.99 -9.68 -29.84
N ALA A 56 -4.08 -9.23 -28.58
CA ALA A 56 -2.93 -9.20 -27.65
C ALA A 56 -2.43 -10.60 -27.27
N TYR A 57 -3.33 -11.56 -27.14
CA TYR A 57 -3.02 -12.92 -26.70
C TYR A 57 -3.08 -13.96 -27.84
N HIS A 58 -3.27 -13.52 -29.09
CA HIS A 58 -3.39 -14.37 -30.28
C HIS A 58 -4.49 -15.42 -30.18
N VAL A 59 -5.68 -15.03 -29.66
CA VAL A 59 -6.85 -15.89 -29.52
C VAL A 59 -7.98 -15.37 -30.40
N GLU A 60 -8.29 -16.11 -31.48
CA GLU A 60 -9.29 -15.67 -32.47
C GLU A 60 -10.70 -15.91 -31.97
N GLU A 61 -10.99 -17.13 -31.51
CA GLU A 61 -12.32 -17.54 -31.07
C GLU A 61 -12.78 -16.82 -29.81
N LEU A 62 -14.04 -16.38 -29.82
CA LEU A 62 -14.60 -15.54 -28.76
C LEU A 62 -14.61 -16.22 -27.38
N HIS A 63 -15.00 -17.49 -27.34
CA HIS A 63 -15.11 -18.26 -26.10
C HIS A 63 -13.75 -18.64 -25.52
N ASP A 64 -12.76 -18.85 -26.39
CA ASP A 64 -11.40 -19.22 -25.97
C ASP A 64 -10.66 -18.03 -25.33
N ARG A 65 -11.18 -16.80 -25.49
CA ARG A 65 -10.66 -15.59 -24.86
C ARG A 65 -10.88 -15.50 -23.35
N ASP A 66 -11.57 -16.45 -22.73
CA ASP A 66 -11.89 -16.36 -21.29
C ASP A 66 -10.64 -16.39 -20.42
N VAL A 67 -9.67 -17.25 -20.72
CA VAL A 67 -8.38 -17.31 -20.01
C VAL A 67 -7.61 -15.99 -20.16
N ALA A 68 -7.48 -15.53 -21.41
CA ALA A 68 -6.81 -14.26 -21.70
C ALA A 68 -7.53 -13.05 -21.07
N SER A 69 -8.87 -13.10 -21.03
CA SER A 69 -9.69 -12.08 -20.36
C SER A 69 -9.47 -12.05 -18.85
N ALA A 70 -9.32 -13.22 -18.22
CA ALA A 70 -9.04 -13.33 -16.79
C ALA A 70 -7.62 -12.82 -16.47
N ALA A 71 -6.62 -13.13 -17.33
CA ALA A 71 -5.27 -12.61 -17.20
C ALA A 71 -5.21 -11.09 -17.35
N GLU A 72 -5.94 -10.54 -18.34
CA GLU A 72 -6.03 -9.08 -18.51
C GLU A 72 -6.75 -8.38 -17.35
N ALA A 73 -7.77 -9.04 -16.76
CA ALA A 73 -8.45 -8.54 -15.57
C ALA A 73 -7.52 -8.53 -14.35
N LEU A 74 -6.67 -9.55 -14.18
CA LEU A 74 -5.66 -9.61 -13.13
C LEU A 74 -4.66 -8.45 -13.29
N LEU A 75 -4.10 -8.24 -14.49
CA LEU A 75 -3.21 -7.12 -14.77
C LEU A 75 -3.88 -5.76 -14.49
N ALA A 76 -5.15 -5.60 -14.86
CA ALA A 76 -5.89 -4.38 -14.58
C ALA A 76 -6.06 -4.14 -13.06
N CYS A 77 -6.32 -5.20 -12.29
CA CYS A 77 -6.40 -5.10 -10.83
C CYS A 77 -5.03 -4.79 -10.20
N GLU A 78 -3.94 -5.35 -10.71
CA GLU A 78 -2.58 -4.99 -10.27
C GLU A 78 -2.25 -3.52 -10.54
N LEU A 79 -2.86 -2.92 -11.57
CA LEU A 79 -2.74 -1.49 -11.91
C LEU A 79 -3.77 -0.61 -11.20
N GLY A 80 -4.60 -1.17 -10.30
CA GLY A 80 -5.51 -0.43 -9.43
C GLY A 80 -6.99 -0.46 -9.82
N ALA A 81 -7.42 -1.30 -10.78
CA ALA A 81 -8.84 -1.49 -11.01
C ALA A 81 -9.53 -2.14 -9.80
N SER A 82 -10.64 -1.55 -9.36
CA SER A 82 -11.38 -1.99 -8.16
C SER A 82 -12.58 -2.88 -8.51
N VAL A 83 -13.05 -2.83 -9.74
CA VAL A 83 -14.23 -3.57 -10.21
C VAL A 83 -13.93 -4.20 -11.57
N VAL A 84 -14.23 -5.47 -11.71
CA VAL A 84 -14.12 -6.19 -12.99
C VAL A 84 -15.50 -6.65 -13.46
N ARG A 85 -15.87 -6.25 -14.69
CA ARG A 85 -17.03 -6.78 -15.36
C ARG A 85 -16.62 -7.85 -16.38
N THR A 86 -17.05 -9.08 -16.18
CA THR A 86 -16.64 -10.25 -16.98
C THR A 86 -17.83 -11.12 -17.39
N HIS A 87 -17.63 -11.95 -18.46
CA HIS A 87 -18.59 -12.98 -18.87
C HIS A 87 -18.40 -14.29 -18.11
N ASN A 88 -17.15 -14.65 -17.83
CA ASN A 88 -16.80 -15.86 -17.08
C ASN A 88 -16.35 -15.46 -15.66
N VAL A 89 -17.34 -15.37 -14.76
CA VAL A 89 -17.11 -14.92 -13.38
C VAL A 89 -16.24 -15.92 -12.62
N GLU A 90 -16.51 -17.22 -12.79
CA GLU A 90 -15.78 -18.29 -12.08
C GLU A 90 -14.28 -18.25 -12.41
N MET A 91 -13.93 -18.22 -13.70
CA MET A 91 -12.53 -18.17 -14.14
C MET A 91 -11.84 -16.86 -13.72
N THR A 92 -12.54 -15.74 -13.83
CA THR A 92 -11.99 -14.44 -13.41
C THR A 92 -11.77 -14.39 -11.90
N ALA A 93 -12.73 -14.87 -11.11
CA ALA A 93 -12.60 -14.94 -9.66
C ALA A 93 -11.44 -15.87 -9.24
N ALA A 94 -11.28 -17.00 -9.93
CA ALA A 94 -10.15 -17.90 -9.69
C ALA A 94 -8.80 -17.24 -9.99
N ALA A 95 -8.71 -16.46 -11.08
CA ALA A 95 -7.49 -15.72 -11.42
C ALA A 95 -7.17 -14.60 -10.41
N LEU A 96 -8.19 -13.99 -9.81
CA LEU A 96 -8.04 -12.91 -8.83
C LEU A 96 -7.93 -13.43 -7.40
N LYS A 97 -8.09 -14.73 -7.17
CA LYS A 97 -8.13 -15.32 -5.82
C LYS A 97 -6.90 -15.00 -4.96
N ASP A 98 -5.74 -14.96 -5.61
CA ASP A 98 -4.46 -14.70 -4.93
C ASP A 98 -3.97 -13.25 -5.10
N LEU A 99 -4.82 -12.39 -5.68
CA LEU A 99 -4.52 -10.96 -5.78
C LEU A 99 -4.59 -10.34 -4.38
N ARG A 100 -3.42 -9.94 -3.91
CA ARG A 100 -3.28 -9.24 -2.63
C ARG A 100 -2.66 -7.89 -2.88
N PRO A 101 -3.31 -6.79 -2.47
CA PRO A 101 -2.72 -5.46 -2.54
C PRO A 101 -1.37 -5.40 -1.83
N ALA A 102 -0.46 -4.62 -2.38
CA ALA A 102 0.75 -4.25 -1.66
C ALA A 102 0.41 -3.24 -0.56
N VAL A 103 0.98 -3.44 0.60
CA VAL A 103 0.80 -2.59 1.77
C VAL A 103 2.16 -2.19 2.31
N LEU A 104 2.34 -0.90 2.57
CA LEU A 104 3.52 -0.37 3.22
C LEU A 104 3.22 -0.09 4.69
N LEU A 105 4.03 -0.67 5.55
CA LEU A 105 4.01 -0.39 6.98
C LEU A 105 5.27 0.37 7.40
N GLY A 106 5.09 1.39 8.24
CA GLY A 106 6.17 2.04 8.97
C GLY A 106 6.23 1.46 10.38
N LEU A 107 7.40 1.00 10.77
CA LEU A 107 7.67 0.51 12.13
C LEU A 107 8.59 1.50 12.83
N GLY A 108 8.32 1.78 14.10
CA GLY A 108 9.13 2.68 14.92
C GLY A 108 9.16 2.25 16.39
N SER A 109 10.30 2.44 17.04
CA SER A 109 10.48 2.23 18.47
C SER A 109 11.51 3.23 19.03
N ASN A 110 11.22 3.82 20.19
CA ASN A 110 12.20 4.61 20.93
C ASN A 110 12.31 4.23 22.41
N VAL A 111 11.53 3.27 22.88
CA VAL A 111 11.60 2.71 24.23
C VAL A 111 11.91 1.23 24.12
N ALA A 112 13.05 0.81 24.64
CA ALA A 112 13.36 -0.61 24.81
C ALA A 112 12.62 -1.17 26.02
N LEU A 113 11.93 -2.31 25.87
CA LEU A 113 11.25 -2.99 27.00
C LEU A 113 12.25 -3.54 28.01
N VAL A 114 13.36 -4.09 27.50
CA VAL A 114 14.47 -4.60 28.30
C VAL A 114 15.75 -4.27 27.55
N ALA A 115 16.65 -3.54 28.17
CA ALA A 115 17.98 -3.27 27.61
C ALA A 115 19.03 -3.20 28.72
N GLU A 116 20.21 -3.68 28.46
CA GLU A 116 21.39 -3.38 29.30
C GLU A 116 21.88 -1.97 28.94
N PRO A 117 22.51 -1.27 29.88
CA PRO A 117 23.03 0.07 29.61
C PRO A 117 24.01 0.08 28.41
N GLY A 118 23.70 0.87 27.38
CA GLY A 118 24.46 0.98 26.15
C GLY A 118 24.02 0.03 25.01
N GLU A 119 23.00 -0.80 25.23
CA GLU A 119 22.43 -1.73 24.25
C GLU A 119 20.97 -1.35 23.84
N GLU A 120 20.59 -0.08 24.10
CA GLU A 120 19.22 0.38 23.87
C GLU A 120 18.82 0.30 22.38
N THR A 121 19.76 0.56 21.47
CA THR A 121 19.51 0.49 20.02
C THR A 121 19.27 -0.95 19.57
N GLU A 122 20.13 -1.88 20.00
CA GLU A 122 20.01 -3.32 19.72
C GLU A 122 18.70 -3.88 20.29
N ALA A 123 18.29 -3.45 21.48
CA ALA A 123 17.04 -3.85 22.09
C ALA A 123 15.81 -3.35 21.31
N LYS A 124 15.84 -2.09 20.80
CA LYS A 124 14.80 -1.55 19.90
C LYS A 124 14.74 -2.35 18.58
N ILE A 125 15.90 -2.68 17.99
CA ILE A 125 15.97 -3.52 16.78
C ILE A 125 15.36 -4.91 17.05
N ALA A 126 15.71 -5.55 18.16
CA ALA A 126 15.16 -6.85 18.52
C ALA A 126 13.63 -6.79 18.67
N GLN A 127 13.11 -5.72 19.23
CA GLN A 127 11.67 -5.46 19.38
C GLN A 127 10.96 -5.27 18.05
N LEU A 128 11.54 -4.53 17.10
CA LEU A 128 11.01 -4.41 15.73
C LEU A 128 11.03 -5.77 15.01
N ASN A 129 12.07 -6.57 15.19
CA ASN A 129 12.14 -7.93 14.64
C ASN A 129 11.06 -8.86 15.23
N LEU A 130 10.73 -8.74 16.52
CA LEU A 130 9.60 -9.46 17.11
C LEU A 130 8.27 -9.05 16.48
N ALA A 131 8.07 -7.76 16.23
CA ALA A 131 6.89 -7.26 15.53
C ALA A 131 6.79 -7.85 14.11
N VAL A 132 7.89 -7.86 13.35
CA VAL A 132 7.96 -8.48 12.02
C VAL A 132 7.63 -9.98 12.10
N GLY A 133 8.13 -10.69 13.11
CA GLY A 133 7.78 -12.10 13.36
C GLY A 133 6.28 -12.30 13.56
N GLN A 134 5.59 -11.41 14.26
CA GLN A 134 4.13 -11.46 14.43
C GLN A 134 3.39 -11.10 13.13
N LEU A 135 3.88 -10.15 12.34
CA LEU A 135 3.33 -9.83 11.02
C LEU A 135 3.33 -11.04 10.07
N CYS A 136 4.37 -11.90 10.14
CA CYS A 136 4.42 -13.15 9.37
C CYS A 136 3.28 -14.14 9.72
N SER A 137 2.66 -13.98 10.88
CA SER A 137 1.59 -14.88 11.37
C SER A 137 0.18 -14.34 11.06
N LEU A 138 0.05 -13.16 10.46
CA LEU A 138 -1.25 -12.60 10.11
C LEU A 138 -1.94 -13.43 9.03
N PRO A 139 -3.27 -13.60 9.11
CA PRO A 139 -4.02 -14.32 8.09
C PRO A 139 -3.92 -13.58 6.74
N ASP A 140 -3.91 -14.35 5.68
CA ASP A 140 -3.89 -13.85 4.28
C ASP A 140 -2.88 -12.74 3.99
N THR A 141 -1.72 -12.80 4.66
CA THR A 141 -0.68 -11.77 4.62
C THR A 141 0.70 -12.41 4.41
N GLN A 142 1.51 -11.78 3.57
CA GLN A 142 2.89 -12.21 3.28
C GLN A 142 3.83 -11.01 3.27
N ILE A 143 4.92 -11.08 4.01
CA ILE A 143 6.01 -10.10 3.93
C ILE A 143 6.78 -10.34 2.64
N MET A 144 6.98 -9.27 1.86
CA MET A 144 7.68 -9.28 0.59
C MET A 144 9.10 -8.75 0.70
N ASP A 145 9.28 -7.68 1.49
CA ASP A 145 10.57 -7.03 1.68
C ASP A 145 10.57 -6.19 2.95
N MET A 146 11.76 -5.84 3.43
CA MET A 146 11.96 -4.97 4.58
C MET A 146 13.23 -4.15 4.37
N SER A 147 13.19 -2.87 4.70
CA SER A 147 14.35 -1.99 4.69
C SER A 147 15.36 -2.36 5.77
N SER A 148 16.56 -1.79 5.66
CA SER A 148 17.46 -1.67 6.80
C SER A 148 16.82 -0.86 7.93
N PHE A 149 17.42 -0.92 9.12
CA PHE A 149 17.05 -0.05 10.22
C PHE A 149 17.64 1.35 10.08
N TYR A 150 16.87 2.34 10.48
CA TYR A 150 17.25 3.75 10.45
C TYR A 150 17.05 4.36 11.82
N GLU A 151 18.07 5.01 12.34
CA GLU A 151 17.97 5.84 13.53
C GLU A 151 17.54 7.26 13.14
N SER A 152 16.65 7.87 13.91
CA SER A 152 16.23 9.26 13.71
C SER A 152 16.02 10.01 15.02
N GLU A 153 16.25 11.32 14.97
CA GLU A 153 15.83 12.22 16.05
C GLU A 153 14.30 12.26 16.15
N PRO A 154 13.75 12.52 17.34
CA PRO A 154 12.31 12.78 17.49
C PRO A 154 11.86 13.95 16.61
N ALA A 155 10.73 13.80 15.93
CA ALA A 155 10.25 14.78 14.94
C ALA A 155 9.30 15.84 15.52
N TYR A 156 8.59 15.53 16.62
CA TYR A 156 7.49 16.36 17.14
C TYR A 156 7.61 16.65 18.64
N TYR A 157 7.79 15.66 19.47
CA TYR A 157 8.06 15.79 20.90
C TYR A 157 9.54 15.48 21.11
N GLU A 158 10.35 16.51 21.42
CA GLU A 158 11.82 16.42 21.40
C GLU A 158 12.42 15.82 22.68
N ASP A 159 11.69 15.86 23.81
CA ASP A 159 12.17 15.34 25.11
C ASP A 159 11.95 13.83 25.21
N GLN A 160 12.59 13.07 24.32
CA GLN A 160 12.55 11.62 24.29
C GLN A 160 13.75 11.05 23.50
N ASP A 161 14.01 9.75 23.67
CA ASP A 161 15.11 9.06 23.01
C ASP A 161 14.93 8.99 21.48
N THR A 162 16.05 8.76 20.77
CA THR A 162 16.09 8.50 19.35
C THR A 162 15.25 7.27 18.98
N PHE A 163 14.65 7.32 17.79
CA PHE A 163 13.87 6.23 17.23
C PHE A 163 14.73 5.31 16.39
N VAL A 164 14.41 4.03 16.43
CA VAL A 164 14.77 3.06 15.38
C VAL A 164 13.55 2.81 14.53
N ASN A 165 13.70 2.98 13.21
CA ASN A 165 12.62 2.88 12.25
C ASN A 165 12.95 1.89 11.14
N ALA A 166 11.93 1.29 10.54
CA ALA A 166 12.01 0.48 9.33
C ALA A 166 10.73 0.59 8.51
N VAL A 167 10.80 0.27 7.23
CA VAL A 167 9.63 0.09 6.37
C VAL A 167 9.53 -1.36 5.95
N VAL A 168 8.33 -1.91 6.02
CA VAL A 168 8.01 -3.28 5.60
C VAL A 168 7.03 -3.21 4.44
N LEU A 169 7.35 -3.91 3.35
CA LEU A 169 6.44 -4.20 2.27
C LEU A 169 5.78 -5.55 2.51
N LEU A 170 4.48 -5.59 2.51
CA LEU A 170 3.74 -6.84 2.53
C LEU A 170 2.64 -6.87 1.46
N ARG A 171 2.12 -8.05 1.17
CA ARG A 171 0.88 -8.26 0.44
C ARG A 171 -0.16 -8.81 1.40
N SER A 172 -1.35 -8.22 1.42
CA SER A 172 -2.42 -8.64 2.33
C SER A 172 -3.77 -8.64 1.63
N GLY A 173 -4.55 -9.69 1.88
CA GLY A 173 -5.96 -9.75 1.51
C GLY A 173 -6.90 -9.22 2.60
N LEU A 174 -6.37 -8.83 3.77
CA LEU A 174 -7.16 -8.22 4.84
C LEU A 174 -7.65 -6.84 4.42
N PRO A 175 -8.91 -6.47 4.66
CA PRO A 175 -9.35 -5.09 4.52
C PRO A 175 -8.51 -4.13 5.38
N PRO A 176 -8.26 -2.86 4.94
CA PRO A 176 -7.37 -1.94 5.65
C PRO A 176 -7.67 -1.75 7.15
N LYS A 177 -8.96 -1.65 7.54
CA LYS A 177 -9.35 -1.50 8.96
C LYS A 177 -9.19 -2.79 9.75
N GLU A 178 -9.38 -3.94 9.13
CA GLU A 178 -9.12 -5.23 9.78
C GLU A 178 -7.62 -5.40 10.02
N LEU A 179 -6.78 -5.09 9.02
CA LEU A 179 -5.34 -5.06 9.18
C LEU A 179 -4.93 -4.12 10.32
N LEU A 180 -5.48 -2.89 10.36
CA LEU A 180 -5.21 -1.93 11.44
C LEU A 180 -5.51 -2.52 12.83
N GLY A 181 -6.61 -3.25 12.96
CA GLY A 181 -6.96 -3.97 14.20
C GLY A 181 -5.90 -4.99 14.62
N TYR A 182 -5.38 -5.77 13.67
CA TYR A 182 -4.27 -6.70 13.93
C TYR A 182 -2.99 -5.98 14.35
N LEU A 183 -2.64 -4.86 13.67
CA LEU A 183 -1.46 -4.06 14.01
C LEU A 183 -1.53 -3.51 15.42
N HIS A 184 -2.67 -2.97 15.84
CA HIS A 184 -2.90 -2.56 17.23
C HIS A 184 -2.77 -3.73 18.21
N GLY A 185 -3.20 -4.94 17.83
CA GLY A 185 -3.00 -6.15 18.61
C GLY A 185 -1.52 -6.46 18.83
N ILE A 186 -0.69 -6.35 17.77
CA ILE A 186 0.76 -6.55 17.85
C ILE A 186 1.40 -5.50 18.75
N GLU A 187 1.08 -4.21 18.56
CA GLU A 187 1.58 -3.13 19.40
C GLU A 187 1.28 -3.37 20.90
N ASN A 188 0.04 -3.71 21.21
CA ASN A 188 -0.39 -3.98 22.59
C ASN A 188 0.36 -5.20 23.18
N SER A 189 0.57 -6.25 22.39
CA SER A 189 1.29 -7.45 22.84
C SER A 189 2.76 -7.19 23.15
N LEU A 190 3.35 -6.17 22.49
CA LEU A 190 4.72 -5.69 22.67
C LEU A 190 4.79 -4.46 23.59
N GLY A 191 3.82 -4.31 24.48
CA GLY A 191 3.87 -3.39 25.61
C GLY A 191 3.61 -1.92 25.27
N ARG A 192 2.96 -1.61 24.13
CA ARG A 192 2.58 -0.24 23.82
C ARG A 192 1.57 0.29 24.83
N VAL A 193 1.90 1.43 25.46
CA VAL A 193 0.99 2.20 26.32
C VAL A 193 0.92 3.62 25.77
N ARG A 194 -0.27 4.08 25.40
CA ARG A 194 -0.49 5.45 24.90
C ARG A 194 -0.67 6.40 26.12
N THR A 195 0.32 7.23 26.40
CA THR A 195 0.27 8.21 27.52
C THR A 195 0.25 9.64 27.00
N ILE A 196 1.05 9.98 26.01
CA ILE A 196 1.22 11.33 25.45
C ILE A 196 1.14 11.22 23.92
N GLU A 197 0.50 12.17 23.27
CA GLU A 197 0.48 12.24 21.80
C GLU A 197 1.90 12.46 21.25
N ASN A 198 2.33 11.65 20.28
CA ASN A 198 3.69 11.60 19.75
C ASN A 198 4.80 11.34 20.80
N GLY A 199 4.44 10.82 21.97
CA GLY A 199 5.35 10.52 23.07
C GLY A 199 6.13 9.19 22.87
N PRO A 200 6.93 8.81 23.89
CA PRO A 200 7.72 7.60 23.88
C PRO A 200 6.87 6.35 23.72
N ARG A 201 7.35 5.36 22.93
CA ARG A 201 6.61 4.13 22.66
C ARG A 201 7.54 2.96 22.38
N THR A 202 7.13 1.79 22.87
CA THR A 202 7.85 0.55 22.65
C THR A 202 7.76 0.11 21.20
N LEU A 203 6.60 0.28 20.58
CA LEU A 203 6.34 -0.05 19.18
C LEU A 203 5.26 0.87 18.61
N ASP A 204 5.45 1.29 17.38
CA ASP A 204 4.47 2.00 16.54
C ASP A 204 4.42 1.32 15.18
N ILE A 205 3.23 0.96 14.69
CA ILE A 205 3.04 0.38 13.36
C ILE A 205 1.97 1.18 12.63
N ASP A 206 2.40 2.03 11.71
CA ASP A 206 1.52 2.82 10.85
C ASP A 206 1.32 2.14 9.49
N ILE A 207 0.10 2.11 8.97
CA ILE A 207 -0.15 1.81 7.55
C ILE A 207 0.19 3.07 6.77
N LEU A 208 1.30 3.06 6.05
CA LEU A 208 1.79 4.20 5.27
C LEU A 208 1.02 4.35 3.96
N ASP A 209 0.80 3.24 3.28
CA ASP A 209 0.07 3.17 2.02
C ASP A 209 -0.56 1.79 1.86
N TYR A 210 -1.68 1.75 1.18
CA TYR A 210 -2.38 0.52 0.85
C TYR A 210 -2.76 0.60 -0.62
N GLN A 211 -2.10 -0.17 -1.48
CA GLN A 211 -2.31 -0.16 -2.93
C GLN A 211 -3.81 -0.24 -3.25
N MET A 212 -4.30 0.62 -4.13
CA MET A 212 -5.69 0.73 -4.57
C MET A 212 -6.69 1.28 -3.52
N TYR A 213 -6.22 1.68 -2.33
CA TYR A 213 -7.09 2.23 -1.30
C TYR A 213 -6.72 3.68 -0.97
N VAL A 214 -7.67 4.57 -1.19
CA VAL A 214 -7.66 5.94 -0.67
C VAL A 214 -8.79 6.04 0.35
N ALA A 215 -8.48 6.41 1.58
CA ALA A 215 -9.44 6.54 2.65
C ALA A 215 -9.18 7.83 3.44
N SER A 216 -10.24 8.44 3.95
CA SER A 216 -10.15 9.58 4.85
C SER A 216 -11.38 9.59 5.75
N ASP A 217 -11.26 8.89 6.87
CA ASP A 217 -12.28 8.88 7.93
C ASP A 217 -11.61 8.99 9.32
N ASP A 218 -12.42 8.99 10.38
CA ASP A 218 -11.96 9.20 11.75
C ASP A 218 -11.02 8.09 12.27
N GLU A 219 -11.03 6.92 11.64
CA GLU A 219 -10.26 5.76 12.06
C GLU A 219 -8.99 5.56 11.24
N LEU A 220 -9.07 5.82 9.93
CA LEU A 220 -7.98 5.55 9.00
C LEU A 220 -7.93 6.56 7.85
N THR A 221 -6.76 7.13 7.62
CA THR A 221 -6.45 7.95 6.45
C THR A 221 -5.36 7.29 5.64
N LEU A 222 -5.61 7.01 4.37
CA LEU A 222 -4.68 6.40 3.41
C LEU A 222 -4.62 7.20 2.11
N PRO A 223 -3.45 7.45 1.53
CA PRO A 223 -2.14 7.22 2.16
C PRO A 223 -1.99 7.98 3.48
N HIS A 224 -1.05 7.53 4.34
CA HIS A 224 -0.80 8.21 5.61
C HIS A 224 -0.43 9.69 5.37
N PRO A 225 -1.07 10.68 6.03
CA PRO A 225 -0.94 12.10 5.69
C PRO A 225 0.49 12.64 5.69
N ARG A 226 1.37 12.05 6.52
CA ARG A 226 2.75 12.50 6.71
C ARG A 226 3.80 11.58 6.08
N VAL A 227 3.41 10.67 5.19
CA VAL A 227 4.32 9.68 4.61
C VAL A 227 5.48 10.33 3.85
N THR A 228 5.24 11.44 3.15
CA THR A 228 6.26 12.15 2.36
C THR A 228 7.04 13.21 3.15
N GLU A 229 6.56 13.58 4.34
CA GLU A 229 7.18 14.60 5.19
C GLU A 229 8.31 14.04 6.07
N ARG A 230 8.28 12.72 6.36
CA ARG A 230 9.15 12.05 7.33
C ARG A 230 10.32 11.39 6.62
N ASP A 231 11.56 11.81 6.83
CA ASP A 231 12.72 11.20 6.20
C ASP A 231 13.00 9.78 6.74
N PHE A 232 12.63 9.51 8.00
CA PHE A 232 12.69 8.18 8.60
C PHE A 232 11.64 7.19 8.06
N VAL A 233 10.73 7.66 7.19
CA VAL A 233 9.82 6.85 6.38
C VAL A 233 10.32 6.81 4.94
N VAL A 234 10.62 7.97 4.34
CA VAL A 234 10.96 8.07 2.92
C VAL A 234 12.28 7.37 2.58
N LYS A 235 13.34 7.54 3.40
CA LYS A 235 14.64 6.91 3.16
C LYS A 235 14.55 5.38 3.15
N PRO A 236 14.01 4.72 4.20
CA PRO A 236 13.86 3.27 4.18
C PRO A 236 12.88 2.78 3.09
N LEU A 237 11.82 3.54 2.76
CA LEU A 237 10.91 3.19 1.68
C LEU A 237 11.63 3.19 0.32
N LEU A 238 12.39 4.24 0.01
CA LEU A 238 13.14 4.34 -1.24
C LEU A 238 14.30 3.35 -1.34
N GLU A 239 14.78 2.80 -0.24
CA GLU A 239 15.75 1.69 -0.24
C GLU A 239 15.17 0.44 -0.91
N ILE A 240 13.93 0.08 -0.59
CA ILE A 240 13.28 -1.13 -1.09
C ILE A 240 12.42 -0.87 -2.33
N LEU A 241 11.87 0.34 -2.49
CA LEU A 241 10.94 0.72 -3.56
C LEU A 241 11.26 2.12 -4.10
N PRO A 242 12.36 2.30 -4.86
CA PRO A 242 12.81 3.62 -5.29
C PRO A 242 11.85 4.37 -6.23
N GLY A 243 10.92 3.68 -6.86
CA GLY A 243 9.93 4.24 -7.78
C GLY A 243 8.49 4.21 -7.25
N TRP A 244 8.29 4.06 -5.93
CA TRP A 244 6.93 3.93 -5.39
C TRP A 244 6.10 5.20 -5.56
N GLU A 245 4.90 5.01 -6.07
CA GLU A 245 3.82 5.99 -6.09
C GLU A 245 2.72 5.53 -5.12
N LEU A 246 2.29 6.44 -4.24
CA LEU A 246 1.23 6.18 -3.27
C LEU A 246 -0.11 5.94 -3.98
N ALA A 247 -1.07 5.35 -3.29
CA ALA A 247 -2.39 5.05 -3.84
C ALA A 247 -3.13 6.29 -4.39
N ASP A 248 -2.79 7.50 -3.93
CA ASP A 248 -3.29 8.78 -4.45
C ASP A 248 -2.50 9.35 -5.64
N GLY A 249 -1.46 8.64 -6.09
CA GLY A 249 -0.59 9.05 -7.18
C GLY A 249 0.59 9.95 -6.78
N THR A 250 0.83 10.16 -5.49
CA THR A 250 1.94 10.97 -5.02
C THR A 250 3.27 10.19 -5.15
N PRO A 251 4.25 10.65 -5.94
CA PRO A 251 5.55 9.99 -6.05
C PRO A 251 6.42 10.32 -4.84
N VAL A 252 6.70 9.32 -4.01
CA VAL A 252 7.43 9.48 -2.73
C VAL A 252 8.82 10.11 -2.89
N GLY A 253 9.52 9.76 -3.95
CA GLY A 253 10.88 10.26 -4.20
C GLY A 253 10.99 11.72 -4.67
N ARG A 254 9.87 12.39 -5.01
CA ARG A 254 9.89 13.76 -5.54
C ARG A 254 9.80 14.86 -4.48
N VAL A 255 9.51 14.51 -3.24
CA VAL A 255 9.47 15.50 -2.16
C VAL A 255 10.89 15.89 -1.77
N PRO A 256 11.27 17.20 -1.78
CA PRO A 256 12.59 17.64 -1.41
C PRO A 256 12.98 17.21 0.01
N GLU A 257 14.21 16.74 0.18
CA GLU A 257 14.70 16.27 1.49
C GLU A 257 14.70 17.40 2.54
N ALA A 258 14.90 18.65 2.10
CA ALA A 258 14.84 19.83 2.96
C ALA A 258 13.47 20.11 3.60
N GLN A 259 12.40 19.50 3.07
CA GLN A 259 11.04 19.61 3.61
C GLN A 259 10.70 18.46 4.58
N ARG A 260 11.64 17.54 4.81
CA ARG A 260 11.44 16.35 5.64
C ARG A 260 11.99 16.57 7.05
N VAL A 261 11.39 15.89 8.02
CA VAL A 261 11.76 15.91 9.43
C VAL A 261 12.34 14.57 9.87
N GLY A 262 13.17 14.57 10.92
CA GLY A 262 13.66 13.38 11.60
C GLY A 262 15.13 13.04 11.37
N LYS A 263 15.81 13.59 10.36
CA LYS A 263 17.26 13.40 10.07
C LYS A 263 17.73 11.95 10.17
N ALA A 264 17.00 11.04 9.53
CA ALA A 264 17.24 9.61 9.61
C ALA A 264 18.59 9.21 9.00
N ARG A 265 19.31 8.30 9.66
CA ARG A 265 20.52 7.65 9.18
C ARG A 265 20.39 6.13 9.28
N ARG A 266 20.90 5.43 8.29
CA ARG A 266 20.98 3.96 8.28
C ARG A 266 21.97 3.48 9.37
N ILE A 267 21.61 2.42 10.10
CA ILE A 267 22.41 1.78 11.14
C ILE A 267 22.60 0.28 10.86
#